data_50a72415c23a2f3e0a16307e34ffa3c5
#
_entry.id   50a72415c23a2f3e0a16307e34ffa3c5
#
_cell.length_a   1.000
_cell.length_b   1.000
_cell.length_c   1.000
_cell.angle_alpha   90.00
_cell.angle_beta   90.00
_cell.angle_gamma   90.00
#
_symmetry.space_group_name_H-M   'P 1'
#
loop_
_entity.id
_entity.type
_entity.pdbx_description
1 polymer ?
#
loop_
_entity_poly.entity_id
_entity_poly.type
_entity_poly.pdbx_seq_one_letter_code
_entity_poly.pdbx_strand_id
1 'polypeptide(L)'
;MFLRPLLAAVALVTAAGVAGVTAAVPPGSAATANVATPGNFRGYGFDQCLAPTQKAMDTWLNHSPFLAAGIYMSGASRACRSQPNLTPAWVSTQLRNGWRLLPITLGPQAPCNPRFPRYGNDHRIISDPGATGKYRKARRQGVAVAGHAVTAARKLGISEGSTLWYDLEAFDQTNLRCRKASLAFLSGWTKGLHGLHYVSGVYSSAGSGIWALDQARINNPTAYHLPDRIWIARWDNEANTSTSYIRNDGWRPGNRMKQYAGGHDETWGGVTINIDRNYLNLGKPGARAERHCGGVDVDLADYPRAKAGSDTALVKALQCLLSEKKVYTGKISGTFGAKTLAAVRNWQGTHDLPTRASFSRRAWMTLLASGPQPVLKRGSTGPAVRRVQRALNAATSDTGLPVTGIFTERTDRTLRAWQKTAGIAREGVANPKTWAGLAAGERS
;
A
#
# COMPACT_ATOMS: atom_id res chain seq x y z
N MET A 1 -100.42 21.47 -6.87
CA MET A 1 -101.00 22.27 -5.77
C MET A 1 -100.33 21.83 -4.47
N PHE A 2 -99.82 22.76 -3.69
CA PHE A 2 -99.03 22.69 -2.47
C PHE A 2 -97.55 22.45 -2.60
N LEU A 3 -96.82 23.56 -2.56
CA LEU A 3 -95.42 23.72 -2.25
C LEU A 3 -95.15 23.36 -0.76
N ARG A 4 -93.98 22.71 -0.54
CA ARG A 4 -93.34 22.77 0.77
C ARG A 4 -91.81 22.95 0.55
N PRO A 5 -91.13 23.80 1.37
CA PRO A 5 -89.78 24.14 1.15
C PRO A 5 -88.83 23.13 1.79
N LEU A 6 -87.67 22.85 1.10
CA LEU A 6 -86.57 22.09 1.63
C LEU A 6 -85.65 23.03 2.46
N LEU A 7 -85.46 22.63 3.70
CA LEU A 7 -84.43 23.18 4.59
C LEU A 7 -83.03 22.64 4.16
N ALA A 8 -82.12 23.51 3.86
CA ALA A 8 -80.74 23.18 3.59
C ALA A 8 -79.98 23.10 4.92
N ALA A 9 -79.46 21.92 5.26
CA ALA A 9 -78.49 21.70 6.33
C ALA A 9 -77.10 21.98 5.84
N VAL A 10 -76.40 22.98 6.39
CA VAL A 10 -75.00 23.29 6.16
C VAL A 10 -74.16 22.36 7.06
N ALA A 11 -73.47 21.40 6.47
CA ALA A 11 -72.50 20.59 7.18
C ALA A 11 -71.15 21.31 7.18
N LEU A 12 -70.67 21.72 8.33
CA LEU A 12 -69.27 22.17 8.53
C LEU A 12 -68.36 20.98 8.41
N VAL A 13 -67.50 20.95 7.37
CA VAL A 13 -66.38 20.01 7.25
C VAL A 13 -65.19 20.65 7.91
N THR A 14 -64.76 20.16 9.07
CA THR A 14 -63.47 20.49 9.68
C THR A 14 -62.37 19.72 8.97
N ALA A 15 -61.54 20.43 8.23
CA ALA A 15 -60.32 19.88 7.62
C ALA A 15 -59.28 19.65 8.73
N ALA A 16 -59.05 18.39 9.11
CA ALA A 16 -57.89 18.00 9.91
C ALA A 16 -56.63 18.02 9.03
N GLY A 17 -55.78 19.01 9.27
CA GLY A 17 -54.45 19.09 8.62
C GLY A 17 -53.57 17.93 9.06
N VAL A 18 -53.28 17.01 8.15
CA VAL A 18 -52.22 16.01 8.32
C VAL A 18 -50.89 16.70 8.12
N ALA A 19 -50.17 17.02 9.22
CA ALA A 19 -48.79 17.47 9.18
C ALA A 19 -47.95 16.30 8.70
N GLY A 20 -47.54 16.34 7.42
CA GLY A 20 -46.58 15.41 6.85
C GLY A 20 -45.22 15.62 7.51
N VAL A 21 -44.83 14.71 8.39
CA VAL A 21 -43.46 14.63 8.89
C VAL A 21 -42.58 14.14 7.73
N THR A 22 -41.94 15.07 7.02
CA THR A 22 -40.85 14.72 6.10
C THR A 22 -39.67 14.28 6.97
N ALA A 23 -39.48 12.97 7.11
CA ALA A 23 -38.25 12.42 7.67
C ALA A 23 -37.07 12.91 6.82
N ALA A 24 -36.23 13.79 7.35
CA ALA A 24 -34.98 14.17 6.75
C ALA A 24 -34.13 12.91 6.62
N VAL A 25 -33.84 12.49 5.38
CA VAL A 25 -32.87 11.45 5.13
C VAL A 25 -31.54 11.96 5.67
N PRO A 26 -30.86 11.25 6.60
CA PRO A 26 -29.58 11.70 7.11
C PRO A 26 -28.60 11.83 5.92
N PRO A 27 -27.77 12.88 5.87
CA PRO A 27 -26.78 13.01 4.81
C PRO A 27 -25.90 11.74 4.82
N GLY A 28 -25.96 11.00 3.72
CA GLY A 28 -25.15 9.81 3.56
C GLY A 28 -23.69 10.18 3.88
N SER A 29 -23.08 9.45 4.80
CA SER A 29 -21.66 9.62 5.14
C SER A 29 -20.88 9.65 3.83
N ALA A 30 -20.28 10.80 3.50
CA ALA A 30 -19.43 10.92 2.33
C ALA A 30 -18.38 9.81 2.43
N ALA A 31 -18.39 8.89 1.49
CA ALA A 31 -17.42 7.80 1.46
C ALA A 31 -16.02 8.44 1.49
N THR A 32 -15.24 8.12 2.51
CA THR A 32 -13.88 8.64 2.63
C THR A 32 -13.10 8.29 1.37
N ALA A 33 -12.51 9.31 0.74
CA ALA A 33 -11.72 9.10 -0.48
C ALA A 33 -10.61 8.07 -0.22
N ASN A 34 -10.38 7.20 -1.19
CA ASN A 34 -9.29 6.23 -1.11
C ASN A 34 -7.93 6.94 -0.98
N VAL A 35 -7.00 6.33 -0.27
CA VAL A 35 -5.63 6.84 -0.18
C VAL A 35 -4.93 6.80 -1.53
N ALA A 36 -4.08 7.78 -1.80
CA ALA A 36 -3.25 7.78 -3.01
C ALA A 36 -2.31 6.56 -3.06
N THR A 37 -2.23 5.91 -4.23
CA THR A 37 -1.47 4.67 -4.41
C THR A 37 -0.36 4.84 -5.46
N PRO A 38 0.78 4.13 -5.34
CA PRO A 38 1.22 3.33 -4.19
C PRO A 38 1.69 4.17 -3.00
N GLY A 39 1.75 5.49 -3.12
CA GLY A 39 2.29 6.40 -2.12
C GLY A 39 3.78 6.17 -1.88
N ASN A 40 4.23 6.40 -0.65
CA ASN A 40 5.58 6.08 -0.22
C ASN A 40 5.63 4.61 0.22
N PHE A 41 6.31 3.77 -0.58
CA PHE A 41 6.35 2.33 -0.34
C PHE A 41 7.71 1.75 -0.71
N ARG A 42 8.25 0.88 0.15
CA ARG A 42 9.45 0.09 -0.13
C ARG A 42 9.21 -1.37 0.24
N GLY A 43 9.11 -2.22 -0.79
CA GLY A 43 8.78 -3.64 -0.56
C GLY A 43 8.56 -4.40 -1.86
N TYR A 44 7.94 -5.57 -1.74
CA TYR A 44 7.65 -6.44 -2.86
C TYR A 44 6.27 -6.16 -3.44
N GLY A 45 6.19 -6.27 -4.77
CA GLY A 45 4.97 -6.23 -5.54
C GLY A 45 4.97 -7.29 -6.63
N PHE A 46 3.82 -7.48 -7.25
CA PHE A 46 3.66 -8.29 -8.43
C PHE A 46 2.75 -7.59 -9.43
N ASP A 47 2.85 -7.96 -10.69
CA ASP A 47 1.85 -7.62 -11.69
C ASP A 47 1.44 -8.87 -12.46
N GLN A 48 0.25 -8.86 -13.01
CA GLN A 48 -0.39 -9.95 -13.71
C GLN A 48 -1.43 -9.41 -14.69
N CYS A 49 -1.85 -10.24 -15.64
CA CYS A 49 -2.76 -9.80 -16.70
C CYS A 49 -4.17 -9.43 -16.18
N LEU A 50 -4.76 -10.29 -15.35
CA LEU A 50 -6.09 -10.08 -14.75
C LEU A 50 -5.97 -9.70 -13.26
N ALA A 51 -6.71 -8.69 -12.82
CA ALA A 51 -6.84 -8.41 -11.39
C ALA A 51 -7.33 -9.67 -10.67
N PRO A 52 -6.65 -10.15 -9.60
CA PRO A 52 -7.03 -11.37 -8.90
C PRO A 52 -8.39 -11.25 -8.23
N THR A 53 -9.03 -12.39 -7.97
CA THR A 53 -10.27 -12.42 -7.17
C THR A 53 -10.04 -11.90 -5.75
N GLN A 54 -11.10 -11.45 -5.07
CA GLN A 54 -11.00 -11.03 -3.68
C GLN A 54 -10.39 -12.13 -2.78
N LYS A 55 -10.84 -13.38 -2.96
CA LYS A 55 -10.30 -14.54 -2.23
C LYS A 55 -8.79 -14.70 -2.43
N ALA A 56 -8.32 -14.55 -3.67
CA ALA A 56 -6.90 -14.64 -3.98
C ALA A 56 -6.10 -13.51 -3.31
N MET A 57 -6.61 -12.27 -3.37
CA MET A 57 -5.98 -11.12 -2.72
C MET A 57 -5.91 -11.28 -1.20
N ASP A 58 -6.98 -11.76 -0.55
CA ASP A 58 -7.01 -12.00 0.90
C ASP A 58 -6.04 -13.12 1.31
N THR A 59 -5.98 -14.20 0.53
CA THR A 59 -5.03 -15.29 0.77
C THR A 59 -3.59 -14.81 0.61
N TRP A 60 -3.28 -14.10 -0.46
CA TRP A 60 -1.95 -13.58 -0.72
C TRP A 60 -1.54 -12.49 0.27
N LEU A 61 -2.50 -11.69 0.78
CA LEU A 61 -2.22 -10.77 1.86
C LEU A 61 -1.69 -11.48 3.10
N ASN A 62 -2.29 -12.62 3.46
CA ASN A 62 -1.95 -13.36 4.67
C ASN A 62 -0.69 -14.23 4.55
N HIS A 63 -0.30 -14.65 3.34
CA HIS A 63 0.71 -15.69 3.16
C HIS A 63 1.91 -15.28 2.30
N SER A 64 1.76 -14.28 1.40
CA SER A 64 2.83 -13.87 0.49
C SER A 64 3.66 -12.71 1.03
N PRO A 65 4.90 -12.49 0.52
CA PRO A 65 5.68 -11.31 0.86
C PRO A 65 5.20 -10.02 0.17
N PHE A 66 4.30 -10.13 -0.80
CA PHE A 66 3.86 -9.02 -1.63
C PHE A 66 2.85 -8.11 -0.90
N LEU A 67 2.99 -6.81 -1.11
CA LEU A 67 2.06 -5.79 -0.62
C LEU A 67 1.74 -4.73 -1.68
N ALA A 68 2.25 -4.88 -2.91
CA ALA A 68 1.86 -4.08 -4.06
C ALA A 68 1.37 -4.99 -5.20
N ALA A 69 0.37 -4.53 -5.96
CA ALA A 69 -0.21 -5.28 -7.08
C ALA A 69 -0.46 -4.37 -8.29
N GLY A 70 0.02 -4.78 -9.46
CA GLY A 70 -0.28 -4.15 -10.74
C GLY A 70 -1.72 -4.38 -11.15
N ILE A 71 -2.35 -3.38 -11.75
CA ILE A 71 -3.72 -3.47 -12.29
C ILE A 71 -3.79 -2.80 -13.65
N TYR A 72 -4.04 -3.56 -14.70
CA TYR A 72 -4.19 -3.06 -16.07
C TYR A 72 -5.56 -2.41 -16.24
N MET A 73 -5.69 -1.12 -15.87
CA MET A 73 -6.97 -0.42 -15.83
C MET A 73 -7.44 0.15 -17.19
N SER A 74 -6.50 0.46 -18.11
CA SER A 74 -6.85 1.12 -19.38
C SER A 74 -5.84 0.85 -20.50
N GLY A 75 -6.16 1.30 -21.71
CA GLY A 75 -5.33 1.15 -22.91
C GLY A 75 -5.81 0.04 -23.85
N ALA A 76 -5.79 0.30 -25.16
CA ALA A 76 -6.29 -0.62 -26.18
C ALA A 76 -5.34 -1.79 -26.47
N SER A 77 -4.06 -1.65 -26.14
CA SER A 77 -3.02 -2.66 -26.41
C SER A 77 -2.92 -3.78 -25.38
N ARG A 78 -3.74 -3.74 -24.30
CA ARG A 78 -3.74 -4.76 -23.25
C ARG A 78 -4.13 -6.15 -23.80
N ALA A 79 -3.43 -7.19 -23.34
CA ALA A 79 -3.83 -8.57 -23.66
C ALA A 79 -5.15 -8.93 -22.95
N CYS A 80 -5.27 -8.67 -21.66
CA CYS A 80 -6.48 -8.89 -20.89
C CYS A 80 -7.33 -7.61 -20.86
N ARG A 81 -8.13 -7.39 -21.89
CA ARG A 81 -8.99 -6.19 -21.99
C ARG A 81 -10.17 -6.22 -21.02
N SER A 82 -10.77 -7.39 -20.83
CA SER A 82 -11.81 -7.62 -19.83
C SER A 82 -11.14 -7.81 -18.45
N GLN A 83 -11.63 -7.09 -17.46
CA GLN A 83 -11.12 -7.13 -16.09
C GLN A 83 -12.29 -7.35 -15.13
N PRO A 84 -12.85 -8.59 -15.07
CA PRO A 84 -14.12 -8.85 -14.36
C PRO A 84 -14.04 -8.56 -12.85
N ASN A 85 -12.86 -8.70 -12.25
CA ASN A 85 -12.67 -8.44 -10.81
C ASN A 85 -12.36 -6.98 -10.51
N LEU A 86 -11.88 -6.18 -11.48
CA LEU A 86 -11.43 -4.81 -11.26
C LEU A 86 -12.61 -3.83 -11.20
N THR A 87 -13.17 -3.69 -10.02
CA THR A 87 -14.29 -2.79 -9.73
C THR A 87 -13.90 -1.71 -8.71
N PRO A 88 -14.65 -0.59 -8.58
CA PRO A 88 -14.40 0.40 -7.53
C PRO A 88 -14.42 -0.21 -6.12
N ALA A 89 -15.33 -1.15 -5.86
CA ALA A 89 -15.42 -1.85 -4.59
C ALA A 89 -14.17 -2.70 -4.32
N TRP A 90 -13.69 -3.43 -5.33
CA TRP A 90 -12.45 -4.19 -5.23
C TRP A 90 -11.26 -3.27 -4.93
N VAL A 91 -11.09 -2.17 -5.67
CA VAL A 91 -10.01 -1.19 -5.47
C VAL A 91 -10.04 -0.64 -4.05
N SER A 92 -11.21 -0.17 -3.59
CA SER A 92 -11.37 0.37 -2.24
C SER A 92 -11.06 -0.68 -1.17
N THR A 93 -11.49 -1.92 -1.36
CA THR A 93 -11.19 -3.02 -0.43
C THR A 93 -9.70 -3.31 -0.35
N GLN A 94 -9.00 -3.40 -1.50
CA GLN A 94 -7.55 -3.64 -1.48
C GLN A 94 -6.79 -2.51 -0.77
N LEU A 95 -7.15 -1.25 -1.05
CA LEU A 95 -6.50 -0.09 -0.41
C LEU A 95 -6.75 -0.06 1.11
N ARG A 96 -7.98 -0.39 1.57
CA ARG A 96 -8.28 -0.52 3.01
C ARG A 96 -7.52 -1.66 3.67
N ASN A 97 -7.33 -2.77 2.96
CA ASN A 97 -6.54 -3.91 3.43
C ASN A 97 -5.02 -3.64 3.45
N GLY A 98 -4.59 -2.46 2.96
CA GLY A 98 -3.19 -2.02 2.97
C GLY A 98 -2.41 -2.36 1.71
N TRP A 99 -3.02 -3.00 0.71
CA TRP A 99 -2.40 -3.19 -0.60
C TRP A 99 -2.05 -1.84 -1.25
N ARG A 100 -0.94 -1.83 -1.98
CA ARG A 100 -0.50 -0.72 -2.82
C ARG A 100 -0.80 -1.08 -4.27
N LEU A 101 -1.71 -0.35 -4.91
CA LEU A 101 -2.06 -0.62 -6.29
C LEU A 101 -1.15 0.16 -7.25
N LEU A 102 -0.83 -0.46 -8.38
CA LEU A 102 -0.02 0.11 -9.46
C LEU A 102 -0.92 0.19 -10.71
N PRO A 103 -1.64 1.30 -10.91
CA PRO A 103 -2.56 1.46 -12.04
C PRO A 103 -1.80 1.59 -13.35
N ILE A 104 -1.99 0.64 -14.27
CA ILE A 104 -1.26 0.52 -15.53
C ILE A 104 -2.16 0.87 -16.71
N THR A 105 -1.62 1.64 -17.65
CA THR A 105 -2.19 1.94 -18.96
C THR A 105 -1.27 1.38 -20.03
N LEU A 106 -1.75 0.41 -20.83
CA LEU A 106 -1.07 -0.11 -22.00
C LEU A 106 -1.79 0.38 -23.25
N GLY A 107 -1.40 1.55 -23.71
CA GLY A 107 -1.96 2.27 -24.87
C GLY A 107 -1.03 2.23 -26.09
N PRO A 108 -1.01 3.28 -26.93
CA PRO A 108 -0.19 3.36 -28.14
C PRO A 108 1.27 3.03 -27.88
N GLN A 109 1.82 2.12 -28.66
CA GLN A 109 3.19 1.64 -28.52
C GLN A 109 4.14 2.32 -29.49
N ALA A 110 5.45 2.19 -29.21
CA ALA A 110 6.51 2.80 -30.03
C ALA A 110 6.35 2.42 -31.51
N PRO A 111 6.51 3.36 -32.45
CA PRO A 111 6.18 3.11 -33.86
C PRO A 111 7.03 2.02 -34.52
N CYS A 112 8.22 1.74 -34.00
CA CYS A 112 9.11 0.67 -34.47
C CYS A 112 8.98 -0.64 -33.67
N ASN A 113 8.03 -0.75 -32.72
CA ASN A 113 7.81 -2.00 -32.01
C ASN A 113 7.10 -3.00 -32.93
N PRO A 114 7.71 -4.17 -33.29
CA PRO A 114 7.10 -5.12 -34.23
C PRO A 114 5.93 -5.89 -33.63
N ARG A 115 5.78 -5.94 -32.30
CA ARG A 115 4.70 -6.67 -31.62
C ARG A 115 3.37 -5.93 -31.61
N PHE A 116 3.35 -4.66 -32.07
CA PHE A 116 2.16 -3.81 -32.05
C PHE A 116 1.92 -3.17 -33.43
N PRO A 117 0.66 -2.92 -33.83
CA PRO A 117 -0.54 -3.15 -33.04
C PRO A 117 -0.89 -4.64 -32.89
N ARG A 118 -1.53 -5.02 -31.78
CA ARG A 118 -2.08 -6.37 -31.54
C ARG A 118 -3.48 -6.53 -32.12
N TYR A 119 -4.24 -5.44 -32.18
CA TYR A 119 -5.66 -5.42 -32.51
C TYR A 119 -5.99 -4.27 -33.47
N GLY A 120 -7.11 -4.36 -34.19
CA GLY A 120 -7.51 -3.36 -35.18
C GLY A 120 -7.74 -1.94 -34.62
N ASN A 121 -8.10 -1.81 -33.33
CA ASN A 121 -8.28 -0.52 -32.64
C ASN A 121 -7.06 -0.14 -31.77
N ASP A 122 -5.96 -0.85 -31.92
CA ASP A 122 -4.69 -0.56 -31.27
C ASP A 122 -3.87 0.39 -32.14
N HIS A 123 -3.37 1.46 -31.54
CA HIS A 123 -2.67 2.50 -32.26
C HIS A 123 -1.21 2.59 -31.87
N ARG A 124 -0.36 2.94 -32.81
CA ARG A 124 1.04 3.30 -32.56
C ARG A 124 1.16 4.78 -32.17
N ILE A 125 2.25 5.10 -31.50
CA ILE A 125 2.66 6.47 -31.29
C ILE A 125 2.95 7.13 -32.64
N ILE A 126 2.44 8.36 -32.83
CA ILE A 126 2.60 9.11 -34.08
C ILE A 126 4.08 9.50 -34.27
N SER A 127 4.70 8.99 -35.33
CA SER A 127 6.13 9.19 -35.60
C SER A 127 6.45 10.41 -36.48
N ASP A 128 5.46 11.27 -36.76
CA ASP A 128 5.64 12.48 -37.54
C ASP A 128 6.44 13.54 -36.77
N PRO A 129 7.66 13.92 -37.22
CA PRO A 129 8.45 14.95 -36.56
C PRO A 129 7.83 16.36 -36.68
N GLY A 130 7.01 16.59 -37.70
CA GLY A 130 6.53 17.93 -38.10
C GLY A 130 7.66 18.83 -38.59
N ALA A 131 7.32 20.00 -39.10
CA ALA A 131 8.30 20.96 -39.67
C ALA A 131 9.40 21.38 -38.70
N THR A 132 9.15 21.34 -37.39
CA THR A 132 10.12 21.76 -36.34
C THR A 132 10.91 20.59 -35.72
N GLY A 133 10.69 19.35 -36.16
CA GLY A 133 11.30 18.17 -35.54
C GLY A 133 10.88 17.89 -34.08
N LYS A 134 9.84 18.56 -33.55
CA LYS A 134 9.42 18.51 -32.13
C LYS A 134 8.35 17.47 -31.81
N TYR A 135 7.93 16.65 -32.76
CA TYR A 135 6.94 15.57 -32.62
C TYR A 135 5.64 16.02 -31.88
N ARG A 136 5.10 17.18 -32.25
CA ARG A 136 3.95 17.79 -31.56
C ARG A 136 2.71 16.91 -31.56
N LYS A 137 2.49 16.08 -32.61
CA LYS A 137 1.36 15.15 -32.69
C LYS A 137 1.50 14.05 -31.64
N ALA A 138 2.71 13.47 -31.47
CA ALA A 138 2.97 12.48 -30.42
C ALA A 138 2.76 13.07 -29.00
N ARG A 139 3.20 14.30 -28.76
CA ARG A 139 2.96 14.99 -27.47
C ARG A 139 1.46 15.15 -27.19
N ARG A 140 0.66 15.61 -28.17
CA ARG A 140 -0.79 15.73 -28.01
C ARG A 140 -1.45 14.37 -27.77
N GLN A 141 -1.00 13.34 -28.47
CA GLN A 141 -1.46 11.96 -28.26
C GLN A 141 -1.18 11.50 -26.81
N GLY A 142 0.01 11.76 -26.26
CA GLY A 142 0.35 11.47 -24.87
C GLY A 142 -0.56 12.19 -23.86
N VAL A 143 -0.85 13.49 -24.09
CA VAL A 143 -1.80 14.25 -23.25
C VAL A 143 -3.21 13.65 -23.30
N ALA A 144 -3.70 13.28 -24.48
CA ALA A 144 -5.03 12.66 -24.63
C ALA A 144 -5.11 11.32 -23.90
N VAL A 145 -4.07 10.48 -24.04
CA VAL A 145 -4.00 9.18 -23.35
C VAL A 145 -3.95 9.36 -21.83
N ALA A 146 -3.26 10.36 -21.32
CA ALA A 146 -3.27 10.70 -19.88
C ALA A 146 -4.69 11.05 -19.40
N GLY A 147 -5.45 11.84 -20.18
CA GLY A 147 -6.86 12.14 -19.87
C GLY A 147 -7.74 10.90 -19.80
N HIS A 148 -7.61 9.98 -20.76
CA HIS A 148 -8.33 8.71 -20.74
C HIS A 148 -7.94 7.83 -19.54
N ALA A 149 -6.66 7.79 -19.20
CA ALA A 149 -6.17 7.03 -18.04
C ALA A 149 -6.72 7.61 -16.73
N VAL A 150 -6.76 8.93 -16.58
CA VAL A 150 -7.34 9.60 -15.39
C VAL A 150 -8.85 9.34 -15.30
N THR A 151 -9.57 9.35 -16.43
CA THR A 151 -11.00 8.99 -16.46
C THR A 151 -11.21 7.56 -15.94
N ALA A 152 -10.40 6.61 -16.40
CA ALA A 152 -10.46 5.22 -15.91
C ALA A 152 -10.09 5.12 -14.43
N ALA A 153 -9.05 5.83 -13.98
CA ALA A 153 -8.62 5.87 -12.59
C ALA A 153 -9.72 6.41 -11.67
N ARG A 154 -10.34 7.54 -12.03
CA ARG A 154 -11.46 8.15 -11.27
C ARG A 154 -12.66 7.22 -11.21
N LYS A 155 -13.01 6.54 -12.32
CA LYS A 155 -14.09 5.54 -12.35
C LYS A 155 -13.83 4.39 -11.37
N LEU A 156 -12.59 4.01 -11.16
CA LEU A 156 -12.19 2.98 -10.20
C LEU A 156 -12.00 3.51 -8.76
N GLY A 157 -12.20 4.79 -8.52
CA GLY A 157 -11.98 5.41 -7.21
C GLY A 157 -10.49 5.57 -6.84
N ILE A 158 -9.60 5.63 -7.83
CA ILE A 158 -8.17 5.89 -7.61
C ILE A 158 -7.99 7.40 -7.47
N SER A 159 -7.60 7.85 -6.28
CA SER A 159 -7.52 9.26 -5.90
C SER A 159 -6.38 9.99 -6.59
N GLU A 160 -6.55 11.31 -6.70
CA GLU A 160 -5.47 12.23 -7.08
C GLU A 160 -4.24 12.06 -6.18
N GLY A 161 -3.06 12.39 -6.70
CA GLY A 161 -1.78 12.07 -6.06
C GLY A 161 -1.32 10.61 -6.26
N SER A 162 -2.16 9.73 -6.81
CA SER A 162 -1.74 8.38 -7.19
C SER A 162 -0.81 8.41 -8.41
N THR A 163 0.09 7.42 -8.50
CA THR A 163 0.93 7.24 -9.69
C THR A 163 0.19 6.41 -10.72
N LEU A 164 0.01 6.95 -11.92
CA LEU A 164 -0.46 6.19 -13.08
C LEU A 164 0.73 5.80 -13.95
N TRP A 165 0.84 4.52 -14.29
CA TRP A 165 1.96 3.95 -15.01
C TRP A 165 1.64 3.77 -16.47
N TYR A 166 2.48 4.32 -17.35
CA TYR A 166 2.41 4.02 -18.77
C TYR A 166 3.31 2.84 -19.08
N ASP A 167 2.73 1.79 -19.64
CA ASP A 167 3.45 0.61 -20.09
C ASP A 167 3.88 0.82 -21.55
N LEU A 168 5.17 1.15 -21.72
CA LEU A 168 5.83 1.25 -23.01
C LEU A 168 6.73 0.04 -23.19
N GLU A 169 6.29 -0.92 -23.96
CA GLU A 169 7.03 -2.13 -24.27
C GLU A 169 8.38 -1.83 -24.95
N ALA A 170 9.30 -2.80 -24.90
CA ALA A 170 10.60 -2.67 -25.53
C ALA A 170 10.52 -2.35 -27.02
N PHE A 171 11.32 -1.43 -27.48
CA PHE A 171 11.43 -1.02 -28.87
C PHE A 171 12.91 -0.79 -29.27
N ASP A 172 13.18 -0.73 -30.58
CA ASP A 172 14.52 -0.38 -31.07
C ASP A 172 14.85 1.08 -30.78
N GLN A 173 15.59 1.32 -29.72
CA GLN A 173 16.03 2.65 -29.29
C GLN A 173 17.12 3.25 -30.19
N THR A 174 17.77 2.46 -31.07
CA THR A 174 18.74 2.96 -32.06
C THR A 174 18.04 3.70 -33.20
N ASN A 175 16.78 3.35 -33.48
CA ASN A 175 15.93 4.10 -34.41
C ASN A 175 15.59 5.47 -33.81
N LEU A 176 16.36 6.48 -34.23
CA LEU A 176 16.26 7.84 -33.70
C LEU A 176 14.87 8.46 -33.83
N ARG A 177 14.18 8.20 -34.96
CA ARG A 177 12.81 8.71 -35.19
C ARG A 177 11.81 8.09 -34.22
N CYS A 178 11.90 6.78 -34.05
CA CYS A 178 11.08 6.04 -33.10
C CYS A 178 11.31 6.51 -31.67
N ARG A 179 12.58 6.60 -31.25
CA ARG A 179 12.98 7.06 -29.91
C ARG A 179 12.49 8.47 -29.62
N LYS A 180 12.66 9.44 -30.54
CA LYS A 180 12.20 10.82 -30.36
C LYS A 180 10.67 10.91 -30.29
N ALA A 181 9.94 10.14 -31.10
CA ALA A 181 8.49 10.08 -31.06
C ALA A 181 7.99 9.53 -29.72
N SER A 182 8.59 8.43 -29.22
CA SER A 182 8.25 7.82 -27.94
C SER A 182 8.53 8.78 -26.76
N LEU A 183 9.68 9.45 -26.75
CA LEU A 183 10.01 10.46 -25.73
C LEU A 183 9.03 11.65 -25.76
N ALA A 184 8.64 12.11 -26.94
CA ALA A 184 7.67 13.18 -27.10
C ALA A 184 6.29 12.77 -26.58
N PHE A 185 5.87 11.54 -26.85
CA PHE A 185 4.63 10.97 -26.31
C PHE A 185 4.66 10.89 -24.79
N LEU A 186 5.71 10.31 -24.19
CA LEU A 186 5.87 10.20 -22.74
C LEU A 186 5.94 11.57 -22.07
N SER A 187 6.54 12.57 -22.73
CA SER A 187 6.50 13.96 -22.26
C SER A 187 5.08 14.54 -22.24
N GLY A 188 4.25 14.19 -23.22
CA GLY A 188 2.84 14.52 -23.25
C GLY A 188 2.04 13.82 -22.14
N TRP A 189 2.29 12.53 -21.94
CA TRP A 189 1.74 11.72 -20.83
C TRP A 189 1.99 12.38 -19.47
N THR A 190 3.25 12.68 -19.17
CA THR A 190 3.64 13.33 -17.91
C THR A 190 2.96 14.68 -17.73
N LYS A 191 3.02 15.56 -18.76
CA LYS A 191 2.36 16.86 -18.70
C LYS A 191 0.85 16.74 -18.48
N GLY A 192 0.20 15.79 -19.16
CA GLY A 192 -1.24 15.55 -19.02
C GLY A 192 -1.62 15.10 -17.62
N LEU A 193 -0.85 14.17 -17.02
CA LEU A 193 -1.08 13.71 -15.65
C LEU A 193 -0.88 14.80 -14.61
N HIS A 194 0.19 15.61 -14.74
CA HIS A 194 0.45 16.73 -13.83
C HIS A 194 -0.70 17.75 -13.86
N GLY A 195 -1.22 18.07 -15.06
CA GLY A 195 -2.39 18.96 -15.20
C GLY A 195 -3.69 18.40 -14.60
N LEU A 196 -3.72 17.10 -14.27
CA LEU A 196 -4.86 16.41 -13.68
C LEU A 196 -4.58 15.92 -12.25
N HIS A 197 -3.50 16.40 -11.63
CA HIS A 197 -3.09 16.11 -10.25
C HIS A 197 -2.70 14.64 -9.97
N TYR A 198 -2.20 13.93 -10.98
CA TYR A 198 -1.65 12.59 -10.83
C TYR A 198 -0.13 12.58 -11.03
N VAL A 199 0.53 11.62 -10.37
CA VAL A 199 1.97 11.39 -10.50
C VAL A 199 2.23 10.53 -11.73
N SER A 200 3.23 10.91 -12.53
CA SER A 200 3.58 10.19 -13.76
C SER A 200 4.57 9.06 -13.49
N GLY A 201 4.19 7.85 -13.88
CA GLY A 201 5.05 6.68 -13.91
C GLY A 201 5.23 6.16 -15.34
N VAL A 202 6.40 5.57 -15.63
CA VAL A 202 6.67 4.90 -16.90
C VAL A 202 7.33 3.55 -16.63
N TYR A 203 6.74 2.48 -17.15
CA TYR A 203 7.33 1.15 -17.28
C TYR A 203 7.95 1.01 -18.66
N SER A 204 9.14 0.44 -18.74
CA SER A 204 9.74 -0.04 -19.97
C SER A 204 10.95 -0.94 -19.69
N SER A 205 11.43 -1.62 -20.74
CA SER A 205 12.70 -2.36 -20.69
C SER A 205 13.86 -1.43 -20.31
N ALA A 206 14.75 -1.94 -19.44
CA ALA A 206 15.94 -1.24 -18.97
C ALA A 206 16.81 -0.71 -20.12
N GLY A 207 17.05 -1.56 -21.14
CA GLY A 207 17.87 -1.24 -22.32
C GLY A 207 17.15 -0.51 -23.46
N SER A 208 15.88 -0.15 -23.28
CA SER A 208 15.06 0.51 -24.29
C SER A 208 14.48 1.83 -23.76
N GLY A 209 13.19 1.87 -23.41
CA GLY A 209 12.53 3.10 -22.99
C GLY A 209 13.12 3.72 -21.74
N ILE A 210 13.56 2.92 -20.75
CA ILE A 210 14.21 3.45 -19.55
C ILE A 210 15.56 4.07 -19.88
N TRP A 211 16.37 3.40 -20.71
CA TRP A 211 17.62 3.99 -21.21
C TRP A 211 17.37 5.29 -21.97
N ALA A 212 16.36 5.30 -22.86
CA ALA A 212 16.04 6.50 -23.65
C ALA A 212 15.62 7.69 -22.77
N LEU A 213 14.86 7.45 -21.69
CA LEU A 213 14.49 8.48 -20.70
C LEU A 213 15.73 9.02 -19.97
N ASP A 214 16.68 8.15 -19.56
CA ASP A 214 17.91 8.59 -18.89
C ASP A 214 18.81 9.39 -19.83
N GLN A 215 18.95 8.97 -21.11
CA GLN A 215 19.67 9.76 -22.11
C GLN A 215 19.02 11.14 -22.33
N ALA A 216 17.69 11.21 -22.34
CA ALA A 216 16.98 12.48 -22.44
C ALA A 216 17.24 13.37 -21.21
N ARG A 217 17.25 12.78 -20.01
CA ARG A 217 17.56 13.47 -18.75
C ARG A 217 18.95 14.10 -18.76
N ILE A 218 19.94 13.35 -19.25
CA ILE A 218 21.35 13.76 -19.25
C ILE A 218 21.64 14.80 -20.37
N ASN A 219 21.21 14.48 -21.60
CA ASN A 219 21.65 15.22 -22.77
C ASN A 219 20.67 16.32 -23.20
N ASN A 220 19.41 16.27 -22.78
CA ASN A 220 18.36 17.20 -23.20
C ASN A 220 17.37 17.48 -22.05
N PRO A 221 17.83 17.96 -20.88
CA PRO A 221 17.03 18.00 -19.64
C PRO A 221 15.77 18.90 -19.74
N THR A 222 15.76 19.88 -20.66
CA THR A 222 14.63 20.81 -20.85
C THR A 222 13.73 20.44 -22.03
N ALA A 223 14.12 19.44 -22.85
CA ALA A 223 13.38 19.11 -24.06
C ALA A 223 12.08 18.31 -23.79
N TYR A 224 12.03 17.61 -22.67
CA TYR A 224 10.94 16.71 -22.31
C TYR A 224 10.51 16.87 -20.86
N HIS A 225 9.21 16.78 -20.59
CA HIS A 225 8.71 16.55 -19.24
C HIS A 225 8.94 15.07 -18.93
N LEU A 226 9.90 14.79 -18.08
CA LEU A 226 10.24 13.41 -17.68
C LEU A 226 9.26 12.89 -16.64
N PRO A 227 9.01 11.56 -16.57
CA PRO A 227 8.14 10.99 -15.56
C PRO A 227 8.73 11.18 -14.16
N ASP A 228 7.86 11.25 -13.15
CA ASP A 228 8.28 11.36 -11.75
C ASP A 228 8.90 10.07 -11.25
N ARG A 229 8.42 8.93 -11.75
CA ARG A 229 8.81 7.58 -11.33
C ARG A 229 9.07 6.68 -12.53
N ILE A 230 10.01 5.75 -12.39
CA ILE A 230 10.29 4.74 -13.41
C ILE A 230 10.12 3.32 -12.85
N TRP A 231 9.62 2.45 -13.72
CA TRP A 231 9.48 1.02 -13.49
C TRP A 231 10.32 0.26 -14.51
N ILE A 232 11.43 -0.28 -14.05
CA ILE A 232 12.48 -0.85 -14.86
C ILE A 232 12.20 -2.33 -15.11
N ALA A 233 11.95 -2.76 -16.33
CA ALA A 233 11.89 -4.18 -16.67
C ALA A 233 13.34 -4.71 -16.90
N ARG A 234 13.82 -5.49 -15.93
CA ARG A 234 15.12 -6.16 -15.98
C ARG A 234 15.03 -7.46 -15.19
N TRP A 235 14.91 -8.57 -15.89
CA TRP A 235 14.76 -9.92 -15.31
C TRP A 235 16.12 -10.51 -14.96
N ASP A 236 16.71 -10.04 -13.89
CA ASP A 236 18.00 -10.48 -13.35
C ASP A 236 17.85 -11.25 -12.02
N ASN A 237 16.61 -11.52 -11.59
CA ASN A 237 16.24 -12.17 -10.33
C ASN A 237 16.71 -11.44 -9.05
N GLU A 238 17.15 -10.19 -9.17
CA GLU A 238 17.61 -9.38 -8.05
C GLU A 238 16.54 -8.41 -7.55
N ALA A 239 16.02 -8.63 -6.37
CA ALA A 239 15.00 -7.79 -5.74
C ALA A 239 15.58 -6.45 -5.24
N ASN A 240 16.02 -5.61 -6.17
CA ASN A 240 16.53 -4.27 -5.94
C ASN A 240 16.06 -3.32 -7.05
N THR A 241 16.52 -2.06 -7.09
CA THR A 241 16.19 -1.08 -8.14
C THR A 241 17.43 -0.67 -8.96
N SER A 242 18.48 -1.47 -8.93
CA SER A 242 19.72 -1.20 -9.66
C SER A 242 19.65 -1.77 -11.07
N THR A 243 20.33 -1.12 -11.99
CA THR A 243 20.59 -1.59 -13.34
C THR A 243 21.81 -0.85 -13.91
N SER A 244 22.59 -1.50 -14.76
CA SER A 244 23.72 -0.90 -15.48
C SER A 244 23.30 -0.08 -16.71
N TYR A 245 22.02 -0.13 -17.10
CA TYR A 245 21.53 0.55 -18.32
C TYR A 245 21.37 2.05 -18.16
N ILE A 246 21.25 2.55 -16.94
CA ILE A 246 21.09 3.99 -16.66
C ILE A 246 22.04 4.43 -15.55
N ARG A 247 22.29 5.74 -15.47
CA ARG A 247 23.11 6.31 -14.41
C ARG A 247 22.50 6.07 -13.05
N ASN A 248 23.36 5.88 -12.03
CA ASN A 248 22.91 5.52 -10.69
C ASN A 248 22.09 6.64 -10.01
N ASP A 249 22.32 7.90 -10.38
CA ASP A 249 21.61 9.07 -9.86
C ASP A 249 20.18 9.25 -10.42
N GLY A 250 19.89 8.71 -11.63
CA GLY A 250 18.58 8.86 -12.28
C GLY A 250 17.43 8.33 -11.43
N TRP A 251 16.44 9.16 -11.16
CA TRP A 251 15.26 8.85 -10.32
C TRP A 251 15.56 8.33 -8.91
N ARG A 252 16.74 8.58 -8.37
CA ARG A 252 17.09 8.31 -6.99
C ARG A 252 17.21 9.61 -6.17
N PRO A 253 16.93 9.53 -4.86
CA PRO A 253 16.34 8.40 -4.14
C PRO A 253 14.83 8.32 -4.28
N GLY A 254 14.27 7.09 -4.21
CA GLY A 254 12.85 6.88 -3.92
C GLY A 254 11.87 7.05 -5.09
N ASN A 255 12.34 6.97 -6.35
CA ASN A 255 11.47 7.06 -7.53
C ASN A 255 11.69 5.93 -8.55
N ARG A 256 12.19 4.79 -8.08
CA ARG A 256 12.42 3.61 -8.92
C ARG A 256 11.69 2.39 -8.39
N MET A 257 11.19 1.59 -9.30
CA MET A 257 10.87 0.19 -9.06
C MET A 257 11.42 -0.68 -10.19
N LYS A 258 11.56 -1.98 -9.95
CA LYS A 258 12.08 -2.93 -10.94
C LYS A 258 11.22 -4.18 -10.97
N GLN A 259 10.81 -4.60 -12.17
CA GLN A 259 10.32 -5.93 -12.47
C GLN A 259 11.56 -6.81 -12.67
N TYR A 260 11.84 -7.66 -11.68
CA TYR A 260 13.11 -8.40 -11.63
C TYR A 260 13.01 -9.85 -12.06
N ALA A 261 11.78 -10.39 -12.18
CA ALA A 261 11.50 -11.72 -12.70
C ALA A 261 10.20 -11.68 -13.50
N GLY A 262 10.19 -12.30 -14.66
CA GLY A 262 9.05 -12.37 -15.58
C GLY A 262 8.13 -13.54 -15.28
N GLY A 263 7.07 -13.68 -16.07
CA GLY A 263 5.91 -14.53 -15.89
C GLY A 263 6.22 -15.97 -15.43
N HIS A 264 5.81 -16.29 -14.22
CA HIS A 264 5.88 -17.61 -13.61
C HIS A 264 4.74 -17.82 -12.62
N ASP A 265 4.38 -19.07 -12.42
CA ASP A 265 3.39 -19.45 -11.43
C ASP A 265 3.98 -19.40 -10.02
N GLU A 266 3.26 -18.75 -9.12
CA GLU A 266 3.66 -18.65 -7.72
C GLU A 266 2.48 -18.96 -6.81
N THR A 267 2.70 -19.81 -5.80
CA THR A 267 1.65 -20.30 -4.90
C THR A 267 1.86 -19.82 -3.48
N TRP A 268 0.87 -19.13 -2.92
CA TRP A 268 0.83 -18.71 -1.52
C TRP A 268 -0.51 -19.07 -0.88
N GLY A 269 -0.45 -19.71 0.29
CA GLY A 269 -1.66 -20.13 1.00
C GLY A 269 -2.57 -21.07 0.17
N GLY A 270 -1.99 -21.83 -0.74
CA GLY A 270 -2.72 -22.73 -1.63
C GLY A 270 -3.38 -22.05 -2.84
N VAL A 271 -3.12 -20.76 -3.08
CA VAL A 271 -3.61 -20.04 -4.26
C VAL A 271 -2.45 -19.71 -5.19
N THR A 272 -2.54 -20.17 -6.43
CA THR A 272 -1.56 -19.92 -7.50
C THR A 272 -2.00 -18.76 -8.37
N ILE A 273 -1.07 -17.82 -8.65
CA ILE A 273 -1.23 -16.74 -9.62
C ILE A 273 0.01 -16.72 -10.51
N ASN A 274 -0.17 -16.56 -11.83
CA ASN A 274 0.93 -16.27 -12.75
C ASN A 274 1.28 -14.79 -12.63
N ILE A 275 2.52 -14.48 -12.25
CA ILE A 275 2.96 -13.12 -11.91
C ILE A 275 4.30 -12.76 -12.51
N ASP A 276 4.53 -11.47 -12.64
CA ASP A 276 5.85 -10.85 -12.71
C ASP A 276 6.20 -10.27 -11.33
N ARG A 277 7.43 -10.53 -10.85
CA ARG A 277 7.88 -10.04 -9.54
C ARG A 277 8.46 -8.64 -9.62
N ASN A 278 8.06 -7.80 -8.68
CA ASN A 278 8.50 -6.42 -8.57
C ASN A 278 9.13 -6.10 -7.21
N TYR A 279 10.14 -5.23 -7.25
CA TYR A 279 10.67 -4.58 -6.06
C TYR A 279 10.53 -3.06 -6.18
N LEU A 280 9.89 -2.45 -5.19
CA LEU A 280 9.57 -1.03 -5.17
C LEU A 280 10.47 -0.29 -4.17
N ASN A 281 10.97 0.86 -4.58
CA ASN A 281 11.60 1.85 -3.72
C ASN A 281 11.06 3.24 -4.11
N LEU A 282 9.85 3.54 -3.61
CA LEU A 282 9.08 4.73 -3.96
C LEU A 282 8.89 5.60 -2.71
N GLY A 283 9.48 6.77 -2.72
CA GLY A 283 9.46 7.71 -1.60
C GLY A 283 10.26 7.23 -0.38
N LYS A 284 10.06 7.94 0.73
CA LYS A 284 10.63 7.57 2.04
C LYS A 284 9.49 7.06 2.91
N PRO A 285 9.36 5.73 3.14
CA PRO A 285 8.42 5.22 4.11
C PRO A 285 8.71 5.86 5.47
N GLY A 286 7.66 6.33 6.12
CA GLY A 286 7.75 6.92 7.45
C GLY A 286 6.66 6.36 8.35
N ALA A 287 6.91 6.30 9.63
CA ALA A 287 5.91 6.06 10.66
C ALA A 287 5.92 7.24 11.61
N ARG A 288 4.73 7.80 11.85
CA ARG A 288 4.59 8.88 12.85
C ARG A 288 5.09 8.37 14.20
N ALA A 289 5.86 9.19 14.89
CA ALA A 289 6.27 8.88 16.26
C ALA A 289 5.04 8.68 17.16
N GLU A 290 5.07 7.67 18.00
CA GLU A 290 4.08 7.48 19.07
C GLU A 290 4.52 8.24 20.30
N ARG A 291 3.58 8.67 21.11
CA ARG A 291 3.85 9.32 22.39
C ARG A 291 3.07 8.56 23.46
N HIS A 292 3.80 7.92 24.36
CA HIS A 292 3.26 7.09 25.43
C HIS A 292 3.34 7.85 26.76
N CYS A 293 2.24 7.90 27.51
CA CYS A 293 2.19 8.40 28.90
C CYS A 293 2.96 9.73 29.12
N GLY A 294 2.78 10.70 28.21
CA GLY A 294 3.45 12.00 28.34
C GLY A 294 4.93 12.03 27.93
N GLY A 295 5.47 10.95 27.35
CA GLY A 295 6.84 10.89 26.84
C GLY A 295 7.68 9.77 27.45
N VAL A 296 7.04 8.78 28.06
CA VAL A 296 7.74 7.56 28.51
C VAL A 296 8.23 6.78 27.29
N ASP A 297 9.51 6.43 27.28
CA ASP A 297 10.07 5.54 26.28
C ASP A 297 9.61 4.10 26.56
N VAL A 298 8.91 3.52 25.61
CA VAL A 298 8.46 2.12 25.63
C VAL A 298 9.11 1.30 24.50
N ASP A 299 10.00 1.91 23.71
CA ASP A 299 10.68 1.30 22.55
C ASP A 299 12.02 0.67 22.95
N LEU A 300 11.98 -0.26 23.91
CA LEU A 300 13.20 -0.86 24.46
C LEU A 300 13.83 -1.88 23.48
N ALA A 301 15.15 -1.95 23.50
CA ALA A 301 15.91 -2.94 22.74
C ALA A 301 15.73 -4.38 23.29
N ASP A 302 15.44 -4.48 24.59
CA ASP A 302 15.17 -5.75 25.28
C ASP A 302 14.10 -5.53 26.37
N TYR A 303 13.37 -6.60 26.69
CA TYR A 303 12.33 -6.61 27.72
C TYR A 303 12.61 -7.74 28.74
N PRO A 304 13.62 -7.57 29.59
CA PRO A 304 13.95 -8.54 30.59
C PRO A 304 12.85 -8.67 31.64
N ARG A 305 12.96 -9.66 32.52
CA ARG A 305 12.03 -9.81 33.63
C ARG A 305 12.03 -8.59 34.52
N ALA A 306 10.88 -7.92 34.68
CA ALA A 306 10.70 -6.78 35.59
C ALA A 306 10.21 -7.27 36.97
N LYS A 307 10.84 -6.80 38.03
CA LYS A 307 10.57 -7.12 39.45
C LYS A 307 11.00 -5.96 40.38
N ALA A 308 10.79 -6.11 41.65
CA ALA A 308 11.37 -5.18 42.64
C ALA A 308 12.88 -5.05 42.40
N GLY A 309 13.41 -3.81 42.38
CA GLY A 309 14.80 -3.52 42.10
C GLY A 309 15.20 -3.52 40.63
N SER A 310 14.27 -3.70 39.68
CA SER A 310 14.55 -3.56 38.24
C SER A 310 14.81 -2.11 37.86
N ASP A 311 15.50 -1.92 36.73
CA ASP A 311 15.78 -0.63 36.12
C ASP A 311 14.56 0.28 36.01
N THR A 312 14.75 1.55 36.32
CA THR A 312 13.67 2.57 36.36
C THR A 312 13.00 2.74 34.99
N ALA A 313 13.75 2.74 33.91
CA ALA A 313 13.17 2.89 32.54
C ALA A 313 12.30 1.69 32.18
N LEU A 314 12.77 0.47 32.47
CA LEU A 314 11.98 -0.77 32.26
C LEU A 314 10.67 -0.75 33.05
N VAL A 315 10.72 -0.31 34.32
CA VAL A 315 9.53 -0.23 35.20
C VAL A 315 8.58 0.87 34.73
N LYS A 316 9.10 2.04 34.31
CA LYS A 316 8.26 3.11 33.69
C LYS A 316 7.56 2.63 32.44
N ALA A 317 8.25 1.92 31.54
CA ALA A 317 7.66 1.33 30.35
C ALA A 317 6.53 0.35 30.70
N LEU A 318 6.75 -0.53 31.70
CA LEU A 318 5.73 -1.45 32.19
C LEU A 318 4.50 -0.74 32.75
N GLN A 319 4.71 0.21 33.65
CA GLN A 319 3.64 1.00 34.27
C GLN A 319 2.84 1.76 33.20
N CYS A 320 3.51 2.35 32.23
CA CYS A 320 2.89 3.07 31.13
C CYS A 320 2.01 2.14 30.28
N LEU A 321 2.56 1.06 29.78
CA LEU A 321 1.81 0.13 28.92
C LEU A 321 0.63 -0.52 29.67
N LEU A 322 0.79 -0.88 30.94
CA LEU A 322 -0.33 -1.37 31.76
C LEU A 322 -1.37 -0.26 32.05
N SER A 323 -0.96 1.01 32.16
CA SER A 323 -1.88 2.15 32.32
C SER A 323 -2.69 2.37 31.04
N GLU A 324 -2.09 2.29 29.86
CA GLU A 324 -2.79 2.38 28.57
C GLU A 324 -3.81 1.24 28.39
N LYS A 325 -3.57 0.09 29.04
CA LYS A 325 -4.54 -1.02 29.11
C LYS A 325 -5.55 -0.90 30.24
N LYS A 326 -5.52 0.21 30.99
CA LYS A 326 -6.40 0.47 32.17
C LYS A 326 -6.23 -0.56 33.31
N VAL A 327 -5.08 -1.23 33.37
CA VAL A 327 -4.72 -2.22 34.40
C VAL A 327 -3.91 -1.58 35.53
N TYR A 328 -3.15 -0.51 35.23
CA TYR A 328 -2.38 0.23 36.23
C TYR A 328 -2.95 1.65 36.39
N THR A 329 -3.28 2.03 37.61
CA THR A 329 -3.85 3.36 37.95
C THR A 329 -2.92 4.21 38.82
N GLY A 330 -1.70 3.72 39.08
CA GLY A 330 -0.71 4.45 39.89
C GLY A 330 0.04 5.52 39.09
N LYS A 331 0.84 6.33 39.81
CA LYS A 331 1.82 7.25 39.21
C LYS A 331 2.90 6.42 38.50
N ILE A 332 3.31 6.82 37.32
CA ILE A 332 4.42 6.20 36.55
C ILE A 332 5.75 6.65 37.19
N SER A 333 6.14 5.98 38.28
CA SER A 333 7.27 6.35 39.12
C SER A 333 8.60 5.71 38.69
N GLY A 334 8.52 4.57 37.99
CA GLY A 334 9.68 3.72 37.73
C GLY A 334 10.07 2.81 38.88
N THR A 335 9.28 2.79 39.96
CA THR A 335 9.50 1.91 41.12
C THR A 335 8.52 0.74 41.07
N PHE A 336 9.01 -0.51 41.11
CA PHE A 336 8.19 -1.70 41.11
C PHE A 336 7.66 -1.97 42.56
N GLY A 337 6.71 -1.15 42.99
CA GLY A 337 6.07 -1.24 44.31
C GLY A 337 4.74 -2.04 44.28
N ALA A 338 4.00 -1.99 45.41
CA ALA A 338 2.75 -2.76 45.60
C ALA A 338 1.71 -2.53 44.51
N LYS A 339 1.47 -1.29 44.06
CA LYS A 339 0.54 -0.97 42.98
C LYS A 339 0.97 -1.59 41.66
N THR A 340 2.27 -1.58 41.34
CA THR A 340 2.79 -2.24 40.13
C THR A 340 2.63 -3.75 40.22
N LEU A 341 2.93 -4.34 41.38
CA LEU A 341 2.73 -5.77 41.59
C LEU A 341 1.27 -6.20 41.45
N ALA A 342 0.34 -5.42 42.01
CA ALA A 342 -1.09 -5.69 41.88
C ALA A 342 -1.53 -5.68 40.40
N ALA A 343 -1.10 -4.68 39.61
CA ALA A 343 -1.37 -4.60 38.17
C ALA A 343 -0.72 -5.76 37.39
N VAL A 344 0.48 -6.16 37.73
CA VAL A 344 1.17 -7.34 37.15
C VAL A 344 0.39 -8.62 37.39
N ARG A 345 -0.07 -8.86 38.63
CA ARG A 345 -0.87 -10.04 38.97
C ARG A 345 -2.23 -10.04 38.27
N ASN A 346 -2.87 -8.87 38.18
CA ASN A 346 -4.13 -8.72 37.42
C ASN A 346 -3.91 -9.05 35.93
N TRP A 347 -2.90 -8.47 35.28
CA TRP A 347 -2.58 -8.81 33.90
C TRP A 347 -2.31 -10.30 33.71
N GLN A 348 -1.54 -10.89 34.58
CA GLN A 348 -1.22 -12.33 34.52
C GLN A 348 -2.47 -13.20 34.64
N GLY A 349 -3.36 -12.92 35.62
CA GLY A 349 -4.60 -13.68 35.81
C GLY A 349 -5.59 -13.56 34.65
N THR A 350 -5.68 -12.38 34.04
CA THR A 350 -6.62 -12.14 32.91
C THR A 350 -6.08 -12.66 31.56
N HIS A 351 -4.85 -13.14 31.50
CA HIS A 351 -4.20 -13.61 30.27
C HIS A 351 -3.61 -15.03 30.43
N ASP A 352 -4.14 -15.82 31.35
CA ASP A 352 -3.75 -17.22 31.60
C ASP A 352 -2.25 -17.42 31.80
N LEU A 353 -1.61 -16.44 32.45
CA LEU A 353 -0.19 -16.49 32.77
C LEU A 353 0.02 -16.87 34.26
N PRO A 354 1.10 -17.59 34.58
CA PRO A 354 1.43 -17.87 35.98
C PRO A 354 1.55 -16.61 36.82
N THR A 355 0.74 -16.46 37.87
CA THR A 355 0.73 -15.32 38.78
C THR A 355 2.00 -15.31 39.63
N ARG A 356 2.88 -14.33 39.38
CA ARG A 356 4.18 -14.19 40.03
C ARG A 356 4.42 -12.76 40.47
N ALA A 357 5.39 -12.56 41.39
CA ALA A 357 5.84 -11.25 41.83
C ALA A 357 6.84 -10.58 40.83
N SER A 358 6.72 -10.93 39.55
CA SER A 358 7.58 -10.40 38.50
C SER A 358 6.88 -10.48 37.14
N PHE A 359 7.22 -9.58 36.22
CA PHE A 359 6.68 -9.58 34.86
C PHE A 359 7.70 -10.24 33.92
N SER A 360 7.38 -11.43 33.45
CA SER A 360 8.27 -12.26 32.62
C SER A 360 8.32 -11.78 31.17
N ARG A 361 9.31 -12.26 30.40
CA ARG A 361 9.35 -12.04 28.94
C ARG A 361 8.07 -12.50 28.26
N ARG A 362 7.51 -13.64 28.65
CA ARG A 362 6.21 -14.12 28.16
C ARG A 362 5.11 -13.10 28.42
N ALA A 363 5.04 -12.53 29.61
CA ALA A 363 4.07 -11.49 29.95
C ALA A 363 4.27 -10.19 29.15
N TRP A 364 5.53 -9.82 28.89
CA TRP A 364 5.84 -8.71 28.00
C TRP A 364 5.31 -8.95 26.58
N MET A 365 5.56 -10.13 26.00
CA MET A 365 5.04 -10.46 24.66
C MET A 365 3.51 -10.33 24.59
N THR A 366 2.80 -10.91 25.56
CA THR A 366 1.34 -10.82 25.67
C THR A 366 0.87 -9.37 25.71
N LEU A 367 1.51 -8.52 26.51
CA LEU A 367 1.18 -7.10 26.62
C LEU A 367 1.46 -6.34 25.31
N LEU A 368 2.63 -6.55 24.73
CA LEU A 368 3.07 -5.86 23.52
C LEU A 368 2.32 -6.30 22.26
N ALA A 369 1.85 -7.56 22.20
CA ALA A 369 1.04 -8.07 21.10
C ALA A 369 -0.44 -7.67 21.21
N SER A 370 -0.91 -7.21 22.39
CA SER A 370 -2.32 -6.89 22.62
C SER A 370 -2.81 -5.68 21.80
N GLY A 371 -4.05 -5.74 21.26
CA GLY A 371 -4.66 -4.70 20.43
C GLY A 371 -4.98 -5.18 19.01
N PRO A 372 -5.34 -4.28 18.06
CA PRO A 372 -5.65 -4.66 16.68
C PRO A 372 -4.50 -5.44 16.03
N GLN A 373 -4.83 -6.51 15.30
CA GLN A 373 -3.87 -7.45 14.73
C GLN A 373 -3.90 -7.44 13.19
N PRO A 374 -3.55 -6.31 12.53
CA PRO A 374 -3.54 -6.25 11.08
C PRO A 374 -2.43 -7.14 10.51
N VAL A 375 -2.61 -7.55 9.27
CA VAL A 375 -1.54 -8.26 8.55
C VAL A 375 -0.41 -7.28 8.24
N LEU A 376 0.82 -7.63 8.67
CA LEU A 376 2.01 -6.80 8.47
C LEU A 376 3.11 -7.61 7.80
N LYS A 377 3.82 -6.96 6.90
CA LYS A 377 4.96 -7.53 6.16
C LYS A 377 5.89 -6.43 5.68
N ARG A 378 6.94 -6.77 4.97
CA ARG A 378 7.90 -5.80 4.43
C ARG A 378 7.18 -4.67 3.68
N GLY A 379 7.42 -3.43 4.09
CA GLY A 379 6.79 -2.22 3.56
C GLY A 379 5.60 -1.70 4.37
N SER A 380 5.06 -2.48 5.31
CA SER A 380 4.08 -1.98 6.28
C SER A 380 4.69 -0.92 7.20
N THR A 381 3.89 0.07 7.61
CA THR A 381 4.31 1.15 8.50
C THR A 381 3.26 1.47 9.56
N GLY A 382 3.66 2.04 10.67
CA GLY A 382 2.76 2.58 11.69
C GLY A 382 2.82 1.87 13.05
N PRO A 383 1.87 2.18 13.94
CA PRO A 383 1.84 1.71 15.33
C PRO A 383 1.86 0.19 15.48
N ALA A 384 1.13 -0.53 14.64
CA ALA A 384 1.09 -1.99 14.70
C ALA A 384 2.45 -2.63 14.37
N VAL A 385 3.25 -1.99 13.49
CA VAL A 385 4.63 -2.44 13.21
C VAL A 385 5.51 -2.26 14.44
N ARG A 386 5.39 -1.14 15.17
CA ARG A 386 6.12 -0.93 16.44
C ARG A 386 5.78 -2.02 17.46
N ARG A 387 4.51 -2.38 17.56
CA ARG A 387 4.09 -3.47 18.47
C ARG A 387 4.74 -4.82 18.11
N VAL A 388 4.79 -5.18 16.83
CA VAL A 388 5.51 -6.39 16.39
C VAL A 388 6.99 -6.30 16.72
N GLN A 389 7.62 -5.15 16.47
CA GLN A 389 9.04 -4.94 16.75
C GLN A 389 9.33 -5.08 18.26
N ARG A 390 8.51 -4.45 19.12
CA ARG A 390 8.60 -4.59 20.59
C ARG A 390 8.39 -6.03 21.03
N ALA A 391 7.34 -6.71 20.50
CA ALA A 391 7.04 -8.09 20.84
C ALA A 391 8.18 -9.05 20.44
N LEU A 392 8.82 -8.82 19.30
CA LEU A 392 10.00 -9.56 18.86
C LEU A 392 11.22 -9.30 19.80
N ASN A 393 11.43 -8.07 20.24
CA ASN A 393 12.47 -7.75 21.24
C ASN A 393 12.19 -8.41 22.60
N ALA A 394 10.92 -8.64 22.94
CA ALA A 394 10.56 -9.38 24.14
C ALA A 394 10.71 -10.91 23.96
N ALA A 395 10.45 -11.41 22.77
CA ALA A 395 10.50 -12.85 22.45
C ALA A 395 11.93 -13.39 22.40
N THR A 396 12.85 -12.59 21.89
CA THR A 396 14.25 -12.99 21.62
C THR A 396 15.19 -12.10 22.41
N SER A 397 16.07 -12.69 23.24
CA SER A 397 17.22 -11.97 23.78
C SER A 397 18.18 -11.61 22.65
N ASP A 398 18.78 -10.44 22.69
CA ASP A 398 19.88 -9.99 21.82
C ASP A 398 19.56 -9.56 20.37
N THR A 399 18.29 -9.43 19.97
CA THR A 399 18.03 -8.92 18.62
C THR A 399 18.25 -7.41 18.48
N GLY A 400 18.03 -6.64 19.54
CA GLY A 400 18.13 -5.17 19.51
C GLY A 400 17.44 -4.59 18.26
N LEU A 401 16.27 -5.14 17.89
CA LEU A 401 15.55 -4.72 16.71
C LEU A 401 15.06 -3.28 16.88
N PRO A 402 15.48 -2.32 16.04
CA PRO A 402 15.03 -0.94 16.16
C PRO A 402 13.50 -0.84 16.01
N VAL A 403 12.86 -0.17 16.98
CA VAL A 403 11.40 0.06 16.97
C VAL A 403 11.10 1.32 16.17
N THR A 404 11.14 1.22 14.85
CA THR A 404 10.98 2.35 13.94
C THR A 404 9.55 2.57 13.47
N GLY A 405 8.68 1.56 13.62
CA GLY A 405 7.36 1.55 12.98
C GLY A 405 7.41 1.35 11.47
N ILE A 406 8.55 0.94 10.92
CA ILE A 406 8.72 0.57 9.52
C ILE A 406 9.12 -0.90 9.46
N PHE A 407 8.34 -1.73 8.78
CA PHE A 407 8.64 -3.15 8.60
C PHE A 407 9.74 -3.31 7.54
N THR A 408 10.99 -3.24 8.01
CA THR A 408 12.18 -3.32 7.17
C THR A 408 12.56 -4.79 6.91
N GLU A 409 13.60 -5.00 6.10
CA GLU A 409 14.21 -6.32 5.92
C GLU A 409 14.74 -6.91 7.24
N ARG A 410 15.27 -6.08 8.15
CA ARG A 410 15.69 -6.55 9.48
C ARG A 410 14.50 -7.08 10.28
N THR A 411 13.36 -6.39 10.25
CA THR A 411 12.11 -6.83 10.89
C THR A 411 11.64 -8.16 10.27
N ASP A 412 11.66 -8.30 8.94
CA ASP A 412 11.29 -9.54 8.24
C ASP A 412 12.18 -10.72 8.66
N ARG A 413 13.51 -10.54 8.65
CA ARG A 413 14.45 -11.59 9.07
C ARG A 413 14.24 -12.02 10.52
N THR A 414 14.06 -11.05 11.43
CA THR A 414 13.80 -11.32 12.85
C THR A 414 12.49 -12.08 13.04
N LEU A 415 11.43 -11.65 12.34
CA LEU A 415 10.13 -12.34 12.40
C LEU A 415 10.23 -13.77 11.89
N ARG A 416 10.88 -14.02 10.74
CA ARG A 416 11.09 -15.37 10.20
C ARG A 416 11.89 -16.26 11.12
N ALA A 417 12.89 -15.70 11.80
CA ALA A 417 13.67 -16.44 12.79
C ALA A 417 12.77 -16.88 13.96
N TRP A 418 11.99 -15.94 14.52
CA TRP A 418 11.04 -16.24 15.59
C TRP A 418 9.94 -17.22 15.14
N GLN A 419 9.36 -17.06 13.95
CA GLN A 419 8.36 -18.00 13.40
C GLN A 419 8.90 -19.42 13.32
N LYS A 420 10.18 -19.59 12.93
CA LYS A 420 10.83 -20.91 12.89
C LYS A 420 10.86 -21.57 14.28
N THR A 421 11.25 -20.81 15.29
CA THR A 421 11.39 -21.33 16.65
C THR A 421 10.05 -21.55 17.35
N ALA A 422 9.04 -20.76 17.01
CA ALA A 422 7.65 -20.91 17.47
C ALA A 422 6.86 -21.99 16.71
N GLY A 423 7.47 -22.71 15.75
CA GLY A 423 6.78 -23.73 14.96
C GLY A 423 5.74 -23.18 13.99
N ILE A 424 5.83 -21.87 13.65
CA ILE A 424 4.91 -21.18 12.73
C ILE A 424 5.55 -21.12 11.34
N ALA A 425 4.74 -21.12 10.28
CA ALA A 425 5.24 -20.99 8.91
C ALA A 425 6.11 -19.74 8.74
N ARG A 426 7.33 -19.89 8.17
CA ARG A 426 8.35 -18.83 8.00
C ARG A 426 8.01 -17.88 6.85
N GLU A 427 6.84 -17.31 6.85
CA GLU A 427 6.36 -16.43 5.76
C GLU A 427 6.88 -14.99 5.86
N GLY A 428 7.40 -14.56 7.02
CA GLY A 428 7.77 -13.17 7.27
C GLY A 428 6.56 -12.24 7.28
N VAL A 429 5.38 -12.81 7.53
CA VAL A 429 4.10 -12.10 7.61
C VAL A 429 3.60 -12.20 9.05
N ALA A 430 3.33 -11.05 9.67
CA ALA A 430 2.62 -11.01 10.94
C ALA A 430 1.11 -11.12 10.64
N ASN A 431 0.65 -12.33 10.40
CA ASN A 431 -0.73 -12.74 10.16
C ASN A 431 -1.42 -13.17 11.46
N PRO A 432 -2.70 -13.58 11.46
CA PRO A 432 -3.41 -14.02 12.68
C PRO A 432 -2.68 -15.09 13.49
N LYS A 433 -2.05 -16.09 12.84
CA LYS A 433 -1.26 -17.13 13.56
C LYS A 433 -0.04 -16.54 14.26
N THR A 434 0.67 -15.63 13.59
CA THR A 434 1.82 -14.91 14.17
C THR A 434 1.40 -14.09 15.39
N TRP A 435 0.30 -13.32 15.26
CA TRP A 435 -0.20 -12.53 16.37
C TRP A 435 -0.66 -13.41 17.55
N ALA A 436 -1.34 -14.54 17.27
CA ALA A 436 -1.74 -15.50 18.30
C ALA A 436 -0.54 -16.04 19.06
N GLY A 437 0.52 -16.49 18.37
CA GLY A 437 1.75 -16.98 19.00
C GLY A 437 2.46 -15.90 19.84
N LEU A 438 2.55 -14.65 19.33
CA LEU A 438 3.10 -13.53 20.11
C LEU A 438 2.24 -13.24 21.35
N ALA A 439 0.92 -13.27 21.23
CA ALA A 439 0.00 -13.02 22.33
C ALA A 439 0.01 -14.18 23.36
N ALA A 440 0.19 -15.42 22.94
CA ALA A 440 0.41 -16.57 23.83
C ALA A 440 1.77 -16.53 24.54
N GLY A 441 2.68 -15.65 24.09
CA GLY A 441 4.03 -15.55 24.62
C GLY A 441 4.87 -16.77 24.24
N GLU A 442 4.65 -17.33 23.06
CA GLU A 442 5.48 -18.43 22.52
C GLU A 442 6.91 -17.93 22.31
N ARG A 443 7.85 -18.58 22.97
CA ARG A 443 9.27 -18.24 22.92
C ARG A 443 10.05 -19.26 22.12
N SER A 444 11.10 -18.75 21.53
CA SER A 444 12.16 -19.57 20.96
C SER A 444 12.93 -20.34 22.04
#